data_4a52bead610bb431c7686a49e369a768
#
_entry.id   4a52bead610bb431c7686a49e369a768
#
_cell.length_a   1.000
_cell.length_b   1.000
_cell.length_c   1.000
_cell.angle_alpha   90.00
_cell.angle_beta   90.00
_cell.angle_gamma   90.00
#
_symmetry.space_group_name_H-M   'P 1'
#
loop_
_entity.id
_entity.type
_entity.pdbx_description
1 polymer ?
#
loop_
_entity_poly.entity_id
_entity_poly.type
_entity_poly.pdbx_seq_one_letter_code
_entity_poly.pdbx_strand_id
1 'polypeptide(L)'
;MNVLVINCGSSSLKYQLINSDSEEVLAKGLCERIGIDGRLVYQKEGLDKEITEAPMPTHKEAIQMVLDALVNPKTGAVKSLAEIDAVGHRVVHGGEKFSDSVVITEEVIAQVEECNDLAPLHNPANIIGIRACQALMPNVPMVGVFDTAFHQTMPEKAYLYGLPYEYYEKYKVRRYGFHGTSHSFVSKEAASYLGMDLNNSKIIVAHLGNGASVSAVLNGKCVDTSMGLTPLEGLVMGTRSGDIDPSIMEFIAKKENLDIDGVMDVLNKKSGVAGMSGVSSDFRDLEAAYNEGNERAIAAVEVFSYRVAKYIGAYAAAMNGVDAIAFTAGIGENTSFVREKIMAYLGYLGIKVDRVTNDKTRGVEALISTADSSVKVCVIPTNEELAICRETVKLVG
;
A
#
# COMPACT_ATOMS: atom_id res chain seq x y z
N MET A 1 17.04 14.71 11.72
CA MET A 1 17.69 13.42 11.40
C MET A 1 17.55 13.12 9.91
N ASN A 2 18.56 12.43 9.32
CA ASN A 2 18.42 11.89 7.96
C ASN A 2 18.07 10.41 8.04
N VAL A 3 16.90 10.05 7.59
CA VAL A 3 16.36 8.68 7.64
C VAL A 3 16.38 8.07 6.23
N LEU A 4 17.07 6.95 6.09
CA LEU A 4 17.02 6.15 4.86
C LEU A 4 15.84 5.19 4.93
N VAL A 5 14.84 5.41 4.10
CA VAL A 5 13.67 4.52 3.99
C VAL A 5 13.90 3.52 2.88
N ILE A 6 13.68 2.23 3.19
CA ILE A 6 13.93 1.12 2.27
C ILE A 6 12.68 0.22 2.18
N ASN A 7 12.32 -0.10 0.95
CA ASN A 7 11.28 -1.06 0.62
C ASN A 7 11.83 -2.10 -0.36
N CYS A 8 12.16 -3.30 0.15
CA CYS A 8 12.69 -4.41 -0.63
C CYS A 8 11.58 -5.31 -1.16
N GLY A 9 11.49 -5.43 -2.49
CA GLY A 9 10.75 -6.50 -3.15
C GLY A 9 11.67 -7.65 -3.56
N SER A 10 11.12 -8.70 -4.18
CA SER A 10 11.88 -9.89 -4.57
C SER A 10 13.01 -9.62 -5.58
N SER A 11 12.82 -8.67 -6.49
CA SER A 11 13.78 -8.30 -7.55
C SER A 11 13.98 -6.80 -7.70
N SER A 12 13.53 -6.02 -6.71
CA SER A 12 13.62 -4.56 -6.71
C SER A 12 13.81 -4.01 -5.30
N LEU A 13 14.33 -2.79 -5.21
CA LEU A 13 14.51 -2.06 -3.97
C LEU A 13 14.21 -0.58 -4.22
N LYS A 14 13.18 -0.05 -3.59
CA LYS A 14 12.83 1.37 -3.62
C LYS A 14 13.40 2.05 -2.37
N TYR A 15 13.92 3.26 -2.51
CA TYR A 15 14.50 3.98 -1.39
C TYR A 15 14.26 5.48 -1.47
N GLN A 16 14.24 6.12 -0.29
CA GLN A 16 14.30 7.58 -0.13
C GLN A 16 15.17 7.92 1.07
N LEU A 17 16.00 8.93 0.94
CA LEU A 17 16.66 9.59 2.06
C LEU A 17 15.89 10.85 2.39
N ILE A 18 15.34 10.93 3.59
CA ILE A 18 14.44 12.01 4.04
C ILE A 18 15.07 12.70 5.22
N ASN A 19 15.12 14.03 5.20
CA ASN A 19 15.40 14.84 6.38
C ASN A 19 14.12 14.94 7.22
N SER A 20 14.13 14.42 8.43
CA SER A 20 12.94 14.34 9.28
C SER A 20 12.46 15.69 9.80
N ASP A 21 13.32 16.69 9.89
CA ASP A 21 12.98 17.99 10.48
C ASP A 21 12.27 18.88 9.45
N SER A 22 12.69 18.84 8.18
CA SER A 22 12.05 19.55 7.06
C SER A 22 11.06 18.69 6.28
N GLU A 23 11.10 17.37 6.47
CA GLU A 23 10.37 16.36 5.68
C GLU A 23 10.72 16.36 4.17
N GLU A 24 11.85 16.96 3.81
CA GLU A 24 12.34 17.01 2.43
C GLU A 24 13.01 15.71 2.03
N VAL A 25 12.75 15.28 0.80
CA VAL A 25 13.40 14.12 0.17
C VAL A 25 14.74 14.55 -0.41
N LEU A 26 15.83 14.26 0.28
CA LEU A 26 17.19 14.61 -0.15
C LEU A 26 17.65 13.81 -1.38
N ALA A 27 17.26 12.54 -1.45
CA ALA A 27 17.47 11.68 -2.60
C ALA A 27 16.44 10.55 -2.62
N LYS A 28 16.15 10.03 -3.81
CA LYS A 28 15.26 8.89 -4.02
C LYS A 28 15.70 8.05 -5.20
N GLY A 29 15.23 6.83 -5.25
CA GLY A 29 15.47 5.98 -6.41
C GLY A 29 14.97 4.56 -6.26
N LEU A 30 15.43 3.75 -7.19
CA LEU A 30 14.97 2.38 -7.38
C LEU A 30 16.12 1.53 -7.92
N CYS A 31 16.37 0.39 -7.30
CA CYS A 31 17.12 -0.69 -7.93
C CYS A 31 16.12 -1.67 -8.54
N GLU A 32 16.33 -2.04 -9.79
CA GLU A 32 15.47 -2.95 -10.55
C GLU A 32 16.31 -4.12 -11.05
N ARG A 33 15.63 -5.24 -11.35
CA ARG A 33 16.27 -6.42 -11.97
C ARG A 33 17.39 -7.02 -11.12
N ILE A 34 17.25 -6.95 -9.79
CA ILE A 34 18.16 -7.59 -8.83
C ILE A 34 18.13 -9.10 -9.07
N GLY A 35 19.29 -9.72 -9.13
CA GLY A 35 19.45 -11.14 -9.47
C GLY A 35 19.49 -11.44 -10.97
N ILE A 36 19.42 -10.40 -11.83
CA ILE A 36 19.47 -10.53 -13.30
C ILE A 36 20.68 -9.74 -13.84
N ASP A 37 20.47 -8.50 -14.23
CA ASP A 37 21.52 -7.63 -14.82
C ASP A 37 21.69 -6.31 -14.06
N GLY A 38 20.73 -5.95 -13.20
CA GLY A 38 20.79 -4.82 -12.30
C GLY A 38 20.70 -3.45 -12.96
N ARG A 39 19.88 -2.57 -12.36
CA ARG A 39 19.74 -1.17 -12.79
C ARG A 39 19.44 -0.30 -11.58
N LEU A 40 20.30 0.68 -11.30
CA LEU A 40 20.07 1.73 -10.30
C LEU A 40 19.53 2.98 -10.98
N VAL A 41 18.40 3.47 -10.51
CA VAL A 41 17.90 4.81 -10.76
C VAL A 41 18.13 5.63 -9.50
N TYR A 42 18.87 6.73 -9.60
CA TYR A 42 19.17 7.66 -8.51
C TYR A 42 18.72 9.06 -8.89
N GLN A 43 18.13 9.77 -7.96
CA GLN A 43 17.77 11.16 -8.12
C GLN A 43 17.97 11.92 -6.82
N LYS A 44 18.93 12.85 -6.80
CA LYS A 44 19.05 13.87 -5.75
C LYS A 44 18.05 14.99 -5.99
N GLU A 45 17.60 15.62 -4.94
CA GLU A 45 16.76 16.82 -5.05
C GLU A 45 17.41 17.89 -5.92
N GLY A 46 16.61 18.46 -6.84
CA GLY A 46 17.06 19.50 -7.76
C GLY A 46 17.95 19.02 -8.92
N LEU A 47 18.22 17.73 -9.04
CA LEU A 47 19.00 17.15 -10.14
C LEU A 47 18.17 16.19 -11.00
N ASP A 48 18.63 15.99 -12.22
CA ASP A 48 18.06 14.99 -13.12
C ASP A 48 18.32 13.57 -12.62
N LYS A 49 17.53 12.60 -13.10
CA LYS A 49 17.71 11.19 -12.79
C LYS A 49 18.99 10.66 -13.45
N GLU A 50 19.80 10.01 -12.64
CA GLU A 50 20.96 9.23 -13.10
C GLU A 50 20.57 7.75 -13.16
N ILE A 51 20.93 7.08 -14.25
CA ILE A 51 20.68 5.66 -14.46
C ILE A 51 22.03 4.96 -14.60
N THR A 52 22.28 3.96 -13.77
CA THR A 52 23.47 3.15 -13.80
C THR A 52 23.09 1.68 -13.97
N GLU A 53 23.51 1.07 -15.06
CA GLU A 53 23.40 -0.38 -15.26
C GLU A 53 24.66 -1.06 -14.71
N ALA A 54 24.46 -1.94 -13.73
CA ALA A 54 25.54 -2.71 -13.13
C ALA A 54 25.00 -4.00 -12.51
N PRO A 55 25.78 -5.09 -12.48
CA PRO A 55 25.35 -6.33 -11.88
C PRO A 55 24.96 -6.14 -10.40
N MET A 56 23.76 -6.57 -10.05
CA MET A 56 23.24 -6.64 -8.68
C MET A 56 22.83 -8.08 -8.40
N PRO A 57 23.76 -9.01 -8.15
CA PRO A 57 23.42 -10.41 -7.93
C PRO A 57 22.52 -10.62 -6.72
N THR A 58 22.63 -9.75 -5.71
CA THR A 58 21.76 -9.77 -4.51
C THR A 58 21.35 -8.37 -4.06
N HIS A 59 20.46 -8.29 -3.09
CA HIS A 59 20.06 -7.02 -2.46
C HIS A 59 21.23 -6.33 -1.74
N LYS A 60 22.28 -7.07 -1.35
CA LYS A 60 23.45 -6.47 -0.71
C LYS A 60 24.19 -5.54 -1.68
N GLU A 61 24.44 -6.01 -2.92
CA GLU A 61 25.05 -5.17 -3.96
C GLU A 61 24.14 -3.99 -4.33
N ALA A 62 22.84 -4.22 -4.40
CA ALA A 62 21.88 -3.16 -4.67
C ALA A 62 21.93 -2.06 -3.59
N ILE A 63 21.94 -2.42 -2.30
CA ILE A 63 22.05 -1.47 -1.20
C ILE A 63 23.42 -0.79 -1.21
N GLN A 64 24.50 -1.53 -1.47
CA GLN A 64 25.83 -0.92 -1.57
C GLN A 64 25.86 0.16 -2.65
N MET A 65 25.29 -0.11 -3.83
CA MET A 65 25.22 0.90 -4.90
C MET A 65 24.37 2.11 -4.52
N VAL A 66 23.27 1.92 -3.77
CA VAL A 66 22.49 3.03 -3.22
C VAL A 66 23.37 3.87 -2.27
N LEU A 67 24.06 3.25 -1.34
CA LEU A 67 24.92 3.94 -0.38
C LEU A 67 26.07 4.69 -1.08
N ASP A 68 26.70 4.08 -2.09
CA ASP A 68 27.75 4.72 -2.89
C ASP A 68 27.22 5.94 -3.65
N ALA A 69 25.99 5.85 -4.20
CA ALA A 69 25.34 6.97 -4.88
C ALA A 69 25.02 8.11 -3.90
N LEU A 70 24.54 7.78 -2.69
CA LEU A 70 24.22 8.77 -1.67
C LEU A 70 25.42 9.60 -1.21
N VAL A 71 26.63 9.03 -1.23
CA VAL A 71 27.88 9.71 -0.82
C VAL A 71 28.76 10.12 -2.00
N ASN A 72 28.29 10.03 -3.23
CA ASN A 72 29.05 10.39 -4.43
C ASN A 72 29.54 11.85 -4.30
N PRO A 73 30.86 12.14 -4.51
CA PRO A 73 31.39 13.49 -4.34
C PRO A 73 30.76 14.58 -5.20
N LYS A 74 30.12 14.21 -6.34
CA LYS A 74 29.51 15.14 -7.28
C LYS A 74 28.00 15.24 -7.13
N THR A 75 27.33 14.11 -6.97
CA THR A 75 25.87 14.00 -7.03
C THR A 75 25.26 13.47 -5.73
N GLY A 76 26.07 13.11 -4.75
CA GLY A 76 25.60 12.56 -3.48
C GLY A 76 24.78 13.55 -2.65
N ALA A 77 23.80 13.04 -1.93
CA ALA A 77 22.92 13.80 -1.05
C ALA A 77 23.58 14.12 0.31
N VAL A 78 24.52 13.28 0.75
CA VAL A 78 25.27 13.41 1.99
C VAL A 78 26.78 13.28 1.72
N LYS A 79 27.61 13.78 2.66
CA LYS A 79 29.07 13.73 2.50
C LYS A 79 29.66 12.40 2.93
N SER A 80 29.01 11.71 3.85
CA SER A 80 29.43 10.41 4.37
C SER A 80 28.22 9.62 4.88
N LEU A 81 28.37 8.29 5.00
CA LEU A 81 27.34 7.43 5.57
C LEU A 81 27.04 7.73 7.05
N ALA A 82 27.97 8.40 7.75
CA ALA A 82 27.76 8.84 9.13
C ALA A 82 26.66 9.92 9.27
N GLU A 83 26.22 10.51 8.17
CA GLU A 83 25.11 11.46 8.16
C GLU A 83 23.74 10.76 7.98
N ILE A 84 23.70 9.43 7.85
CA ILE A 84 22.48 8.62 7.89
C ILE A 84 22.28 8.20 9.35
N ASP A 85 21.25 8.78 9.98
CA ASP A 85 21.03 8.62 11.42
C ASP A 85 20.22 7.36 11.75
N ALA A 86 19.35 6.92 10.84
CA ALA A 86 18.51 5.74 11.00
C ALA A 86 18.06 5.14 9.66
N VAL A 87 17.63 3.87 9.68
CA VAL A 87 17.01 3.20 8.52
C VAL A 87 15.60 2.74 8.89
N GLY A 88 14.61 3.14 8.12
CA GLY A 88 13.23 2.64 8.20
C GLY A 88 12.99 1.58 7.12
N HIS A 89 12.58 0.39 7.53
CA HIS A 89 12.26 -0.71 6.61
C HIS A 89 10.76 -0.95 6.54
N ARG A 90 10.20 -0.98 5.35
CA ARG A 90 8.88 -1.55 5.15
C ARG A 90 8.97 -3.07 5.28
N VAL A 91 8.12 -3.65 6.10
CA VAL A 91 7.91 -5.10 6.25
C VAL A 91 6.47 -5.42 5.91
N VAL A 92 6.24 -6.37 5.02
CA VAL A 92 4.87 -6.60 4.52
C VAL A 92 3.99 -7.27 5.56
N HIS A 93 4.48 -8.27 6.29
CA HIS A 93 3.64 -9.03 7.21
C HIS A 93 4.26 -9.20 8.59
N GLY A 94 3.58 -8.68 9.61
CA GLY A 94 4.00 -8.80 11.01
C GLY A 94 3.22 -9.84 11.82
N GLY A 95 2.28 -10.57 11.20
CA GLY A 95 1.41 -11.52 11.90
C GLY A 95 0.59 -10.83 13.01
N GLU A 96 0.32 -11.56 14.09
CA GLU A 96 -0.31 -11.03 15.30
C GLU A 96 0.72 -10.44 16.30
N LYS A 97 2.02 -10.58 16.00
CA LYS A 97 3.12 -10.20 16.91
C LYS A 97 3.40 -8.70 16.90
N PHE A 98 3.15 -8.05 15.77
CA PHE A 98 3.48 -6.64 15.59
C PHE A 98 2.22 -5.81 15.35
N SER A 99 1.81 -5.06 16.36
CA SER A 99 0.71 -4.09 16.33
C SER A 99 1.19 -2.64 16.20
N ASP A 100 2.51 -2.43 16.16
CA ASP A 100 3.16 -1.13 15.98
C ASP A 100 4.51 -1.33 15.29
N SER A 101 5.16 -0.23 14.92
CA SER A 101 6.54 -0.22 14.43
C SER A 101 7.50 -0.57 15.56
N VAL A 102 8.63 -1.24 15.25
CA VAL A 102 9.59 -1.69 16.25
C VAL A 102 11.04 -1.45 15.82
N VAL A 103 11.91 -1.23 16.78
CA VAL A 103 13.37 -1.25 16.54
C VAL A 103 13.78 -2.68 16.22
N ILE A 104 14.51 -2.86 15.12
CA ILE A 104 14.90 -4.19 14.63
C ILE A 104 16.03 -4.75 15.49
N THR A 105 15.77 -5.91 16.09
CA THR A 105 16.73 -6.76 16.81
C THR A 105 16.76 -8.13 16.18
N GLU A 106 17.69 -8.99 16.59
CA GLU A 106 17.72 -10.39 16.15
C GLU A 106 16.42 -11.15 16.50
N GLU A 107 15.84 -10.84 17.65
CA GLU A 107 14.56 -11.42 18.07
C GLU A 107 13.41 -10.97 17.16
N VAL A 108 13.37 -9.68 16.79
CA VAL A 108 12.38 -9.15 15.84
C VAL A 108 12.52 -9.83 14.48
N ILE A 109 13.75 -10.02 13.98
CA ILE A 109 13.97 -10.70 12.68
C ILE A 109 13.47 -12.16 12.76
N ALA A 110 13.79 -12.89 13.83
CA ALA A 110 13.30 -14.25 14.02
C ALA A 110 11.76 -14.32 14.04
N GLN A 111 11.10 -13.34 14.67
CA GLN A 111 9.64 -13.25 14.68
C GLN A 111 9.06 -12.90 13.31
N VAL A 112 9.74 -12.09 12.50
CA VAL A 112 9.34 -11.81 11.11
C VAL A 112 9.53 -13.07 10.23
N GLU A 113 10.58 -13.84 10.46
CA GLU A 113 10.81 -15.13 9.78
C GLU A 113 9.68 -16.13 10.02
N GLU A 114 9.11 -16.18 11.25
CA GLU A 114 7.94 -17.02 11.55
C GLU A 114 6.68 -16.61 10.73
N CYS A 115 6.64 -15.40 10.21
CA CYS A 115 5.56 -14.91 9.35
C CYS A 115 5.81 -15.17 7.84
N ASN A 116 6.90 -15.84 7.46
CA ASN A 116 7.22 -16.09 6.05
C ASN A 116 6.13 -16.88 5.32
N ASP A 117 5.48 -17.83 5.98
CA ASP A 117 4.39 -18.60 5.38
C ASP A 117 3.16 -17.75 5.06
N LEU A 118 2.97 -16.62 5.78
CA LEU A 118 1.88 -15.67 5.53
C LEU A 118 2.18 -14.71 4.37
N ALA A 119 3.47 -14.47 4.07
CA ALA A 119 3.92 -13.59 2.99
C ALA A 119 5.18 -14.13 2.29
N PRO A 120 5.12 -15.31 1.66
CA PRO A 120 6.31 -16.02 1.16
C PRO A 120 7.03 -15.28 0.05
N LEU A 121 6.35 -14.40 -0.68
CA LEU A 121 6.94 -13.60 -1.78
C LEU A 121 7.56 -12.27 -1.28
N HIS A 122 7.30 -11.86 -0.03
CA HIS A 122 7.65 -10.53 0.46
C HIS A 122 8.58 -10.56 1.69
N ASN A 123 8.18 -11.24 2.76
CA ASN A 123 8.94 -11.23 4.01
C ASN A 123 10.39 -11.70 3.85
N PRO A 124 10.70 -12.80 3.10
CA PRO A 124 12.09 -13.18 2.87
C PRO A 124 12.93 -12.08 2.22
N ALA A 125 12.36 -11.35 1.23
CA ALA A 125 13.04 -10.25 0.58
C ALA A 125 13.25 -9.05 1.55
N ASN A 126 12.27 -8.76 2.39
CA ASN A 126 12.40 -7.72 3.42
C ASN A 126 13.53 -8.05 4.40
N ILE A 127 13.62 -9.30 4.88
CA ILE A 127 14.68 -9.75 5.79
C ILE A 127 16.06 -9.67 5.13
N ILE A 128 16.19 -10.08 3.87
CA ILE A 128 17.43 -9.94 3.10
C ILE A 128 17.87 -8.46 3.05
N GLY A 129 16.94 -7.55 2.78
CA GLY A 129 17.20 -6.12 2.79
C GLY A 129 17.67 -5.59 4.15
N ILE A 130 17.00 -6.00 5.23
CA ILE A 130 17.40 -5.65 6.61
C ILE A 130 18.83 -6.16 6.91
N ARG A 131 19.10 -7.42 6.64
CA ARG A 131 20.41 -8.04 6.87
C ARG A 131 21.53 -7.37 6.05
N ALA A 132 21.24 -6.97 4.82
CA ALA A 132 22.19 -6.25 3.99
C ALA A 132 22.51 -4.86 4.58
N CYS A 133 21.50 -4.12 5.06
CA CYS A 133 21.70 -2.85 5.74
C CYS A 133 22.50 -3.01 7.04
N GLN A 134 22.20 -4.01 7.86
CA GLN A 134 22.96 -4.30 9.08
C GLN A 134 24.44 -4.57 8.78
N ALA A 135 24.74 -5.31 7.73
CA ALA A 135 26.13 -5.62 7.34
C ALA A 135 26.90 -4.39 6.84
N LEU A 136 26.23 -3.44 6.19
CA LEU A 136 26.85 -2.24 5.60
C LEU A 136 26.87 -1.05 6.56
N MET A 137 25.91 -0.99 7.48
CA MET A 137 25.72 0.09 8.45
C MET A 137 25.47 -0.48 9.86
N PRO A 138 26.43 -1.18 10.48
CA PRO A 138 26.22 -1.95 11.71
C PRO A 138 25.87 -1.11 12.94
N ASN A 139 26.17 0.17 12.93
CA ASN A 139 25.93 1.07 14.06
C ASN A 139 24.70 1.99 13.87
N VAL A 140 24.01 1.88 12.74
CA VAL A 140 22.83 2.69 12.44
C VAL A 140 21.58 1.94 12.94
N PRO A 141 20.75 2.56 13.80
CA PRO A 141 19.51 1.92 14.26
C PRO A 141 18.54 1.71 13.11
N MET A 142 17.82 0.60 13.17
CA MET A 142 16.88 0.20 12.14
C MET A 142 15.50 -0.04 12.73
N VAL A 143 14.44 0.37 12.01
CA VAL A 143 13.06 0.24 12.44
C VAL A 143 12.27 -0.52 11.37
N GLY A 144 11.49 -1.50 11.80
CA GLY A 144 10.52 -2.21 10.96
C GLY A 144 9.13 -1.59 11.08
N VAL A 145 8.56 -1.21 9.94
CA VAL A 145 7.20 -0.68 9.82
C VAL A 145 6.36 -1.67 9.02
N PHE A 146 5.30 -2.19 9.63
CA PHE A 146 4.56 -3.32 9.10
C PHE A 146 3.28 -2.88 8.40
N ASP A 147 3.03 -3.37 7.19
CA ASP A 147 1.77 -3.10 6.46
C ASP A 147 0.53 -3.60 7.21
N THR A 148 0.69 -4.63 8.05
CA THR A 148 -0.40 -5.25 8.81
C THR A 148 -0.63 -4.61 10.19
N ALA A 149 0.31 -3.83 10.71
CA ALA A 149 0.27 -3.36 12.11
C ALA A 149 -0.94 -2.46 12.40
N PHE A 150 -1.25 -1.51 11.52
CA PHE A 150 -2.40 -0.61 11.68
C PHE A 150 -3.74 -1.36 11.82
N HIS A 151 -3.84 -2.53 11.19
CA HIS A 151 -5.06 -3.36 11.18
C HIS A 151 -5.18 -4.28 12.40
N GLN A 152 -4.18 -4.35 13.29
CA GLN A 152 -4.23 -5.20 14.48
C GLN A 152 -5.24 -4.73 15.54
N THR A 153 -5.80 -3.53 15.37
CA THR A 153 -6.90 -3.02 16.23
C THR A 153 -8.28 -3.52 15.82
N MET A 154 -8.40 -4.32 14.74
CA MET A 154 -9.67 -4.93 14.34
C MET A 154 -10.22 -5.86 15.43
N PRO A 155 -11.53 -5.77 15.76
CA PRO A 155 -12.15 -6.70 16.70
C PRO A 155 -12.31 -8.09 16.07
N GLU A 156 -12.42 -9.11 16.90
CA GLU A 156 -12.53 -10.52 16.50
C GLU A 156 -13.58 -10.78 15.43
N LYS A 157 -14.76 -10.16 15.55
CA LYS A 157 -15.86 -10.27 14.60
C LYS A 157 -15.52 -9.75 13.18
N ALA A 158 -14.47 -8.90 13.04
CA ALA A 158 -14.03 -8.38 11.76
C ALA A 158 -12.89 -9.20 11.15
N TYR A 159 -12.03 -9.82 11.98
CA TYR A 159 -10.88 -10.55 11.47
C TYR A 159 -11.10 -12.07 11.32
N LEU A 160 -12.07 -12.68 12.00
CA LEU A 160 -12.34 -14.12 11.86
C LEU A 160 -13.08 -14.42 10.55
N TYR A 161 -12.67 -15.52 9.92
CA TYR A 161 -13.40 -16.12 8.81
C TYR A 161 -14.41 -17.15 9.32
N GLY A 162 -15.46 -17.39 8.56
CA GLY A 162 -16.45 -18.43 8.84
C GLY A 162 -15.92 -19.83 8.51
N LEU A 163 -14.71 -20.15 9.00
CA LEU A 163 -14.02 -21.44 8.87
C LEU A 163 -13.97 -22.14 10.23
N PRO A 164 -13.63 -23.44 10.30
CA PRO A 164 -13.37 -24.10 11.57
C PRO A 164 -12.36 -23.29 12.41
N TYR A 165 -12.74 -22.98 13.65
CA TYR A 165 -11.98 -22.08 14.53
C TYR A 165 -10.54 -22.56 14.77
N GLU A 166 -10.32 -23.89 14.72
CA GLU A 166 -9.01 -24.53 14.85
C GLU A 166 -7.98 -24.03 13.80
N TYR A 167 -8.42 -23.57 12.63
CA TYR A 167 -7.50 -23.00 11.63
C TYR A 167 -6.97 -21.63 12.06
N TYR A 168 -7.77 -20.86 12.78
CA TYR A 168 -7.27 -19.65 13.42
C TYR A 168 -6.28 -19.99 14.55
N GLU A 169 -6.65 -20.90 15.46
CA GLU A 169 -5.80 -21.28 16.58
C GLU A 169 -4.45 -21.85 16.13
N LYS A 170 -4.46 -22.74 15.16
CA LYS A 170 -3.29 -23.52 14.75
C LYS A 170 -2.43 -22.79 13.71
N TYR A 171 -3.08 -22.16 12.72
CA TYR A 171 -2.39 -21.59 11.55
C TYR A 171 -2.51 -20.07 11.46
N LYS A 172 -3.18 -19.44 12.42
CA LYS A 172 -3.43 -18.00 12.43
C LYS A 172 -4.17 -17.50 11.18
N VAL A 173 -5.10 -18.34 10.67
CA VAL A 173 -5.96 -18.00 9.53
C VAL A 173 -6.99 -16.97 9.99
N ARG A 174 -6.73 -15.71 9.64
CA ARG A 174 -7.58 -14.56 9.94
C ARG A 174 -7.33 -13.47 8.89
N ARG A 175 -8.18 -12.44 8.89
CA ARG A 175 -7.91 -11.19 8.18
C ARG A 175 -6.79 -10.43 8.88
N TYR A 176 -5.78 -10.03 8.12
CA TYR A 176 -4.71 -9.13 8.58
C TYR A 176 -4.84 -7.76 7.96
N GLY A 177 -5.10 -7.69 6.65
CA GLY A 177 -5.11 -6.46 5.90
C GLY A 177 -3.70 -5.97 5.56
N PHE A 178 -3.61 -5.12 4.55
CA PHE A 178 -2.35 -4.56 4.04
C PHE A 178 -2.53 -3.08 3.71
N HIS A 179 -1.49 -2.42 3.20
CA HIS A 179 -1.43 -0.97 3.03
C HIS A 179 -1.66 -0.19 4.34
N GLY A 180 -1.41 -0.82 5.49
CA GLY A 180 -1.70 -0.23 6.80
C GLY A 180 -0.96 1.09 7.04
N THR A 181 0.29 1.20 6.57
CA THR A 181 1.07 2.44 6.62
C THR A 181 0.35 3.56 5.90
N SER A 182 -0.14 3.31 4.67
CA SER A 182 -0.92 4.29 3.90
C SER A 182 -2.27 4.60 4.57
N HIS A 183 -3.03 3.59 5.01
CA HIS A 183 -4.32 3.80 5.69
C HIS A 183 -4.18 4.63 6.96
N SER A 184 -3.16 4.36 7.77
CA SER A 184 -2.85 5.14 8.97
C SER A 184 -2.46 6.58 8.62
N PHE A 185 -1.56 6.77 7.67
CA PHE A 185 -1.12 8.09 7.22
C PHE A 185 -2.30 8.91 6.68
N VAL A 186 -3.01 8.38 5.70
CA VAL A 186 -4.10 9.09 5.01
C VAL A 186 -5.26 9.41 5.95
N SER A 187 -5.61 8.55 6.91
CA SER A 187 -6.66 8.84 7.88
C SER A 187 -6.31 10.01 8.79
N LYS A 188 -5.04 10.14 9.20
CA LYS A 188 -4.54 11.25 10.02
C LYS A 188 -4.50 12.57 9.22
N GLU A 189 -3.94 12.52 8.01
CA GLU A 189 -3.87 13.70 7.13
C GLU A 189 -5.29 14.16 6.70
N ALA A 190 -6.21 13.24 6.42
CA ALA A 190 -7.61 13.57 6.11
C ALA A 190 -8.30 14.27 7.28
N ALA A 191 -8.14 13.76 8.51
CA ALA A 191 -8.68 14.41 9.69
C ALA A 191 -8.12 15.82 9.88
N SER A 192 -6.81 15.98 9.75
CA SER A 192 -6.12 17.28 9.82
C SER A 192 -6.61 18.24 8.74
N TYR A 193 -6.63 17.81 7.48
CA TYR A 193 -7.07 18.60 6.33
C TYR A 193 -8.52 19.08 6.46
N LEU A 194 -9.40 18.23 6.99
CA LEU A 194 -10.82 18.54 7.18
C LEU A 194 -11.12 19.25 8.51
N GLY A 195 -10.11 19.48 9.37
CA GLY A 195 -10.28 20.08 10.70
C GLY A 195 -11.10 19.20 11.65
N MET A 196 -11.00 17.88 11.53
CA MET A 196 -11.72 16.89 12.34
C MET A 196 -10.85 16.40 13.49
N ASP A 197 -11.47 16.09 14.62
CA ASP A 197 -10.80 15.32 15.68
C ASP A 197 -10.72 13.84 15.29
N LEU A 198 -9.51 13.36 15.02
CA LEU A 198 -9.27 11.96 14.66
C LEU A 198 -9.82 11.00 15.72
N ASN A 199 -9.75 11.35 16.99
CA ASN A 199 -10.20 10.50 18.10
C ASN A 199 -11.73 10.50 18.30
N ASN A 200 -12.44 11.29 17.50
CA ASN A 200 -13.92 11.36 17.48
C ASN A 200 -14.41 11.43 16.02
N SER A 201 -13.98 10.47 15.20
CA SER A 201 -14.29 10.48 13.77
C SER A 201 -14.50 9.08 13.21
N LYS A 202 -15.20 9.00 12.09
CA LYS A 202 -15.47 7.80 11.29
C LYS A 202 -14.98 8.05 9.87
N ILE A 203 -13.78 7.60 9.57
CA ILE A 203 -13.13 7.85 8.28
C ILE A 203 -12.99 6.54 7.51
N ILE A 204 -13.38 6.56 6.24
CA ILE A 204 -13.10 5.46 5.31
C ILE A 204 -11.96 5.91 4.40
N VAL A 205 -10.91 5.11 4.32
CA VAL A 205 -9.79 5.33 3.41
C VAL A 205 -9.87 4.35 2.25
N ALA A 206 -9.98 4.85 1.04
CA ALA A 206 -9.97 4.09 -0.20
C ALA A 206 -8.61 4.25 -0.89
N HIS A 207 -7.68 3.33 -0.59
CA HIS A 207 -6.37 3.23 -1.22
C HIS A 207 -6.51 2.48 -2.53
N LEU A 208 -6.59 3.22 -3.64
CA LEU A 208 -6.86 2.68 -4.97
C LEU A 208 -5.62 2.83 -5.86
N GLY A 209 -4.82 1.78 -5.93
CA GLY A 209 -3.66 1.65 -6.80
C GLY A 209 -3.78 0.38 -7.65
N ASN A 210 -2.66 -0.12 -8.19
CA ASN A 210 -2.63 -1.43 -8.85
C ASN A 210 -2.98 -2.56 -7.86
N GLY A 211 -2.48 -2.49 -6.61
CA GLY A 211 -3.12 -3.11 -5.45
C GLY A 211 -4.10 -2.11 -4.86
N ALA A 212 -5.28 -2.56 -4.43
CA ALA A 212 -6.31 -1.67 -3.90
C ALA A 212 -6.96 -2.26 -2.64
N SER A 213 -7.25 -1.39 -1.67
CA SER A 213 -7.95 -1.75 -0.44
C SER A 213 -8.74 -0.58 0.14
N VAL A 214 -9.73 -0.91 0.94
CA VAL A 214 -10.51 0.06 1.72
C VAL A 214 -10.33 -0.28 3.20
N SER A 215 -10.28 0.72 4.07
CA SER A 215 -10.29 0.51 5.52
C SER A 215 -11.34 1.40 6.20
N ALA A 216 -11.91 0.86 7.28
CA ALA A 216 -12.79 1.57 8.20
C ALA A 216 -11.95 2.03 9.40
N VAL A 217 -11.86 3.34 9.61
CA VAL A 217 -11.09 3.94 10.71
C VAL A 217 -12.05 4.65 11.65
N LEU A 218 -12.23 4.07 12.83
CA LEU A 218 -13.09 4.61 13.89
C LEU A 218 -12.21 5.17 15.02
N ASN A 219 -12.32 6.45 15.27
CA ASN A 219 -11.57 7.15 16.34
C ASN A 219 -10.05 6.88 16.23
N GLY A 220 -9.51 6.97 15.01
CA GLY A 220 -8.10 6.76 14.71
C GLY A 220 -7.61 5.31 14.69
N LYS A 221 -8.50 4.33 14.90
CA LYS A 221 -8.18 2.90 14.90
C LYS A 221 -8.86 2.16 13.75
N CYS A 222 -8.13 1.28 13.08
CA CYS A 222 -8.72 0.40 12.08
C CYS A 222 -9.68 -0.59 12.74
N VAL A 223 -10.93 -0.64 12.28
CA VAL A 223 -11.94 -1.60 12.76
C VAL A 223 -12.34 -2.61 11.72
N ASP A 224 -12.01 -2.40 10.45
CA ASP A 224 -12.17 -3.35 9.36
C ASP A 224 -11.31 -2.94 8.15
N THR A 225 -10.96 -3.91 7.30
CA THR A 225 -10.23 -3.65 6.04
C THR A 225 -10.53 -4.72 5.00
N SER A 226 -10.41 -4.39 3.72
CA SER A 226 -10.86 -5.25 2.63
C SER A 226 -9.89 -6.37 2.22
N MET A 227 -8.58 -6.20 2.39
CA MET A 227 -7.63 -7.28 2.17
C MET A 227 -7.66 -8.26 3.35
N GLY A 228 -7.40 -9.53 3.07
CA GLY A 228 -7.60 -10.63 4.02
C GLY A 228 -6.34 -11.17 4.65
N LEU A 229 -6.24 -12.50 4.69
CA LEU A 229 -5.04 -13.24 5.05
C LEU A 229 -3.88 -12.85 4.12
N THR A 230 -4.19 -12.63 2.84
CA THR A 230 -3.27 -12.19 1.79
C THR A 230 -3.82 -10.95 1.09
N PRO A 231 -3.01 -10.25 0.28
CA PRO A 231 -3.49 -9.08 -0.50
C PRO A 231 -4.42 -9.45 -1.69
N LEU A 232 -5.00 -10.64 -1.72
CA LEU A 232 -5.87 -11.09 -2.82
C LEU A 232 -7.35 -10.77 -2.57
N GLU A 233 -7.83 -10.97 -1.32
CA GLU A 233 -9.23 -10.72 -0.93
C GLU A 233 -9.59 -9.24 -1.08
N GLY A 234 -10.86 -8.94 -1.31
CA GLY A 234 -11.42 -7.60 -1.28
C GLY A 234 -11.78 -7.05 -2.65
N LEU A 235 -11.23 -5.90 -2.96
CA LEU A 235 -11.51 -5.18 -4.22
C LEU A 235 -11.00 -5.94 -5.44
N VAL A 236 -11.66 -5.75 -6.56
CA VAL A 236 -11.04 -6.00 -7.87
C VAL A 236 -9.85 -5.05 -8.00
N MET A 237 -8.70 -5.54 -8.46
CA MET A 237 -7.46 -4.77 -8.53
C MET A 237 -6.93 -4.75 -9.97
N GLY A 238 -5.70 -4.28 -10.18
CA GLY A 238 -5.10 -4.28 -11.51
C GLY A 238 -5.09 -5.65 -12.17
N THR A 239 -4.54 -6.66 -11.48
CA THR A 239 -4.43 -8.05 -11.96
C THR A 239 -5.01 -9.09 -11.00
N ARG A 240 -5.42 -8.70 -9.78
CA ARG A 240 -5.99 -9.58 -8.77
C ARG A 240 -7.51 -9.56 -8.83
N SER A 241 -8.11 -10.73 -8.65
CA SER A 241 -9.57 -10.91 -8.75
C SER A 241 -10.36 -10.16 -7.66
N GLY A 242 -9.79 -9.99 -6.46
CA GLY A 242 -10.59 -9.68 -5.27
C GLY A 242 -11.51 -10.83 -4.90
N ASP A 243 -12.62 -10.50 -4.23
CA ASP A 243 -13.61 -11.49 -3.78
C ASP A 243 -14.22 -12.27 -4.92
N ILE A 244 -14.23 -13.60 -4.76
CA ILE A 244 -14.94 -14.54 -5.63
C ILE A 244 -15.67 -15.58 -4.79
N ASP A 245 -16.60 -16.32 -5.38
CA ASP A 245 -17.09 -17.56 -4.80
C ASP A 245 -15.93 -18.59 -4.79
N PRO A 246 -15.56 -19.16 -3.61
CA PRO A 246 -14.48 -20.15 -3.53
C PRO A 246 -14.65 -21.35 -4.45
N SER A 247 -15.89 -21.76 -4.78
CA SER A 247 -16.17 -22.87 -5.70
C SER A 247 -15.71 -22.59 -7.14
N ILE A 248 -15.50 -21.33 -7.50
CA ILE A 248 -14.93 -20.96 -8.81
C ILE A 248 -13.52 -21.53 -8.96
N MET A 249 -12.74 -21.62 -7.86
CA MET A 249 -11.38 -22.19 -7.90
C MET A 249 -11.41 -23.64 -8.39
N GLU A 250 -12.28 -24.49 -7.80
CA GLU A 250 -12.43 -25.88 -8.24
C GLU A 250 -12.97 -25.96 -9.67
N PHE A 251 -13.92 -25.11 -10.03
CA PHE A 251 -14.49 -25.08 -11.37
C PHE A 251 -13.44 -24.77 -12.44
N ILE A 252 -12.65 -23.72 -12.25
CA ILE A 252 -11.56 -23.35 -13.18
C ILE A 252 -10.48 -24.43 -13.22
N ALA A 253 -10.04 -24.95 -12.05
CA ALA A 253 -9.07 -26.03 -11.98
C ALA A 253 -9.44 -27.23 -12.88
N LYS A 254 -10.70 -27.66 -12.79
CA LYS A 254 -11.22 -28.78 -13.61
C LYS A 254 -11.35 -28.43 -15.09
N LYS A 255 -11.76 -27.21 -15.44
CA LYS A 255 -11.96 -26.77 -16.83
C LYS A 255 -10.66 -26.56 -17.57
N GLU A 256 -9.66 -25.99 -16.91
CA GLU A 256 -8.37 -25.59 -17.48
C GLU A 256 -7.25 -26.60 -17.17
N ASN A 257 -7.60 -27.70 -16.46
CA ASN A 257 -6.63 -28.72 -15.99
C ASN A 257 -5.44 -28.10 -15.22
N LEU A 258 -5.76 -27.19 -14.27
CA LEU A 258 -4.80 -26.51 -13.41
C LEU A 258 -4.76 -27.17 -12.03
N ASP A 259 -3.60 -27.15 -11.40
CA ASP A 259 -3.45 -27.39 -9.98
C ASP A 259 -3.79 -26.12 -9.17
N ILE A 260 -3.67 -26.20 -7.85
CA ILE A 260 -3.99 -25.06 -6.98
C ILE A 260 -3.08 -23.85 -7.24
N ASP A 261 -1.80 -24.08 -7.54
CA ASP A 261 -0.86 -23.00 -7.83
C ASP A 261 -1.19 -22.30 -9.14
N GLY A 262 -1.60 -23.07 -10.16
CA GLY A 262 -2.08 -22.55 -11.44
C GLY A 262 -3.35 -21.69 -11.27
N VAL A 263 -4.29 -22.12 -10.44
CA VAL A 263 -5.49 -21.30 -10.12
C VAL A 263 -5.09 -20.04 -9.38
N MET A 264 -4.19 -20.13 -8.39
CA MET A 264 -3.72 -18.96 -7.66
C MET A 264 -2.96 -17.96 -8.56
N ASP A 265 -2.23 -18.45 -9.57
CA ASP A 265 -1.60 -17.60 -10.59
C ASP A 265 -2.65 -16.83 -11.42
N VAL A 266 -3.74 -17.51 -11.81
CA VAL A 266 -4.89 -16.85 -12.49
C VAL A 266 -5.46 -15.74 -11.62
N LEU A 267 -5.76 -16.03 -10.35
CA LEU A 267 -6.40 -15.06 -9.45
C LEU A 267 -5.50 -13.86 -9.11
N ASN A 268 -4.19 -14.06 -9.01
CA ASN A 268 -3.25 -13.02 -8.63
C ASN A 268 -2.72 -12.19 -9.81
N LYS A 269 -2.53 -12.81 -11.00
CA LYS A 269 -1.77 -12.19 -12.09
C LYS A 269 -2.54 -12.03 -13.39
N LYS A 270 -3.62 -12.80 -13.61
CA LYS A 270 -4.35 -12.84 -14.88
C LYS A 270 -5.79 -12.35 -14.78
N SER A 271 -6.17 -11.87 -13.60
CA SER A 271 -7.51 -11.39 -13.27
C SER A 271 -7.58 -9.86 -13.17
N GLY A 272 -8.43 -9.34 -12.33
CA GLY A 272 -8.59 -7.91 -12.11
C GLY A 272 -9.12 -7.18 -13.35
N VAL A 273 -8.93 -5.85 -13.35
CA VAL A 273 -9.39 -5.04 -14.49
C VAL A 273 -8.62 -5.36 -15.77
N ALA A 274 -7.37 -5.79 -15.69
CA ALA A 274 -6.60 -6.24 -16.83
C ALA A 274 -7.20 -7.51 -17.46
N GLY A 275 -7.48 -8.52 -16.65
CA GLY A 275 -8.09 -9.77 -17.13
C GLY A 275 -9.51 -9.58 -17.66
N MET A 276 -10.30 -8.72 -17.00
CA MET A 276 -11.66 -8.41 -17.42
C MET A 276 -11.70 -7.63 -18.73
N SER A 277 -10.90 -6.57 -18.83
CA SER A 277 -10.90 -5.68 -20.01
C SER A 277 -10.17 -6.31 -21.20
N GLY A 278 -9.10 -7.06 -20.95
CA GLY A 278 -8.17 -7.48 -21.99
C GLY A 278 -7.35 -6.31 -22.57
N VAL A 279 -7.34 -5.14 -21.92
CA VAL A 279 -6.64 -3.94 -22.35
C VAL A 279 -5.39 -3.71 -21.51
N SER A 280 -5.57 -3.36 -20.24
CA SER A 280 -4.46 -2.95 -19.36
C SER A 280 -4.90 -2.99 -17.88
N SER A 281 -3.94 -3.00 -16.96
CA SER A 281 -4.17 -2.66 -15.55
C SER A 281 -4.06 -1.16 -15.27
N ASP A 282 -3.57 -0.38 -16.23
CA ASP A 282 -3.45 1.08 -16.12
C ASP A 282 -4.78 1.76 -16.42
N PHE A 283 -5.28 2.53 -15.47
CA PHE A 283 -6.57 3.21 -15.62
C PHE A 283 -6.56 4.33 -16.67
N ARG A 284 -5.40 4.82 -17.09
CA ARG A 284 -5.30 5.75 -18.23
C ARG A 284 -5.69 5.06 -19.55
N ASP A 285 -5.20 3.85 -19.75
CA ASP A 285 -5.53 3.03 -20.91
C ASP A 285 -7.00 2.57 -20.85
N LEU A 286 -7.48 2.21 -19.65
CA LEU A 286 -8.87 1.82 -19.43
C LEU A 286 -9.84 2.99 -19.67
N GLU A 287 -9.49 4.22 -19.26
CA GLU A 287 -10.30 5.41 -19.52
C GLU A 287 -10.38 5.71 -21.01
N ALA A 288 -9.26 5.61 -21.74
CA ALA A 288 -9.26 5.76 -23.19
C ALA A 288 -10.16 4.74 -23.86
N ALA A 289 -9.99 3.45 -23.55
CA ALA A 289 -10.81 2.37 -24.10
C ALA A 289 -12.29 2.48 -23.70
N TYR A 290 -12.59 2.93 -22.47
CA TYR A 290 -13.94 3.23 -22.00
C TYR A 290 -14.61 4.29 -22.87
N ASN A 291 -13.91 5.41 -23.13
CA ASN A 291 -14.42 6.52 -23.93
C ASN A 291 -14.60 6.15 -25.41
N GLU A 292 -13.82 5.19 -25.92
CA GLU A 292 -13.97 4.62 -27.27
C GLU A 292 -15.14 3.62 -27.36
N GLY A 293 -15.82 3.30 -26.25
CA GLY A 293 -16.94 2.39 -26.21
C GLY A 293 -16.56 0.90 -26.17
N ASN A 294 -15.33 0.56 -25.73
CA ASN A 294 -14.91 -0.82 -25.54
C ASN A 294 -15.74 -1.46 -24.42
N GLU A 295 -16.63 -2.40 -24.76
CA GLU A 295 -17.57 -3.01 -23.83
C GLU A 295 -16.89 -3.69 -22.64
N ARG A 296 -15.76 -4.36 -22.85
CA ARG A 296 -15.02 -5.03 -21.77
C ARG A 296 -14.33 -4.05 -20.85
N ALA A 297 -13.78 -2.95 -21.37
CA ALA A 297 -13.21 -1.88 -20.56
C ALA A 297 -14.30 -1.19 -19.72
N ILE A 298 -15.47 -0.94 -20.31
CA ILE A 298 -16.65 -0.42 -19.61
C ILE A 298 -17.02 -1.35 -18.46
N ALA A 299 -17.20 -2.65 -18.74
CA ALA A 299 -17.54 -3.64 -17.72
C ALA A 299 -16.50 -3.68 -16.58
N ALA A 300 -15.20 -3.66 -16.90
CA ALA A 300 -14.14 -3.69 -15.92
C ALA A 300 -14.16 -2.48 -14.98
N VAL A 301 -14.33 -1.27 -15.53
CA VAL A 301 -14.41 -0.01 -14.75
C VAL A 301 -15.68 0.02 -13.89
N GLU A 302 -16.82 -0.41 -14.44
CA GLU A 302 -18.08 -0.47 -13.68
C GLU A 302 -18.00 -1.48 -12.51
N VAL A 303 -17.46 -2.67 -12.74
CA VAL A 303 -17.27 -3.67 -11.68
C VAL A 303 -16.30 -3.17 -10.60
N PHE A 304 -15.19 -2.56 -10.99
CA PHE A 304 -14.24 -1.96 -10.05
C PHE A 304 -14.93 -0.91 -9.18
N SER A 305 -15.58 0.07 -9.81
CA SER A 305 -16.22 1.19 -9.09
C SER A 305 -17.36 0.71 -8.19
N TYR A 306 -18.17 -0.22 -8.66
CA TYR A 306 -19.25 -0.83 -7.90
C TYR A 306 -18.72 -1.59 -6.67
N ARG A 307 -17.66 -2.36 -6.83
CA ARG A 307 -17.06 -3.12 -5.72
C ARG A 307 -16.48 -2.18 -4.65
N VAL A 308 -15.80 -1.09 -5.04
CA VAL A 308 -15.32 -0.08 -4.09
C VAL A 308 -16.49 0.56 -3.33
N ALA A 309 -17.56 0.95 -4.03
CA ALA A 309 -18.73 1.54 -3.40
C ALA A 309 -19.41 0.57 -2.40
N LYS A 310 -19.48 -0.72 -2.72
CA LYS A 310 -20.00 -1.75 -1.80
C LYS A 310 -19.18 -1.85 -0.52
N TYR A 311 -17.85 -1.84 -0.61
CA TYR A 311 -16.96 -1.85 0.56
C TYR A 311 -17.10 -0.58 1.41
N ILE A 312 -17.22 0.58 0.79
CA ILE A 312 -17.49 1.83 1.51
C ILE A 312 -18.83 1.74 2.24
N GLY A 313 -19.88 1.23 1.60
CA GLY A 313 -21.19 1.02 2.21
C GLY A 313 -21.15 0.04 3.38
N ALA A 314 -20.44 -1.10 3.22
CA ALA A 314 -20.24 -2.07 4.29
C ALA A 314 -19.50 -1.48 5.49
N TYR A 315 -18.51 -0.63 5.26
CA TYR A 315 -17.72 0.00 6.34
C TYR A 315 -18.45 1.17 6.99
N ALA A 316 -19.30 1.88 6.26
CA ALA A 316 -20.25 2.82 6.88
C ALA A 316 -21.20 2.08 7.83
N ALA A 317 -21.66 0.87 7.48
CA ALA A 317 -22.45 0.02 8.37
C ALA A 317 -21.63 -0.49 9.57
N ALA A 318 -20.39 -0.94 9.35
CA ALA A 318 -19.51 -1.44 10.42
C ALA A 318 -19.24 -0.38 11.51
N MET A 319 -19.14 0.89 11.12
CA MET A 319 -18.92 2.02 12.03
C MET A 319 -20.23 2.71 12.49
N ASN A 320 -21.40 2.25 12.02
CA ASN A 320 -22.68 2.90 12.22
C ASN A 320 -22.64 4.39 11.80
N GLY A 321 -22.26 4.63 10.56
CA GLY A 321 -22.11 5.95 9.95
C GLY A 321 -20.70 6.22 9.43
N VAL A 322 -20.54 7.32 8.73
CA VAL A 322 -19.28 7.81 8.19
C VAL A 322 -19.28 9.34 8.17
N ASP A 323 -18.16 9.95 8.55
CA ASP A 323 -17.98 11.41 8.55
C ASP A 323 -17.20 11.87 7.32
N ALA A 324 -16.18 11.07 6.92
CA ALA A 324 -15.35 11.38 5.75
C ALA A 324 -14.91 10.13 4.98
N ILE A 325 -14.69 10.30 3.68
CA ILE A 325 -14.09 9.33 2.78
C ILE A 325 -12.87 9.98 2.14
N ALA A 326 -11.71 9.35 2.25
CA ALA A 326 -10.45 9.79 1.65
C ALA A 326 -10.04 8.85 0.52
N PHE A 327 -9.94 9.36 -0.71
CA PHE A 327 -9.35 8.68 -1.85
C PHE A 327 -7.85 8.92 -1.89
N THR A 328 -7.08 7.85 -2.15
CA THR A 328 -5.62 7.91 -2.18
C THR A 328 -5.02 6.87 -3.12
N ALA A 329 -3.72 6.88 -3.29
CA ALA A 329 -2.94 6.09 -4.24
C ALA A 329 -3.26 6.40 -5.71
N GLY A 330 -2.51 5.79 -6.61
CA GLY A 330 -2.44 6.23 -8.00
C GLY A 330 -3.78 6.46 -8.70
N ILE A 331 -4.75 5.55 -8.55
CA ILE A 331 -6.09 5.66 -9.13
C ILE A 331 -6.93 6.65 -8.31
N GLY A 332 -6.92 6.50 -6.98
CA GLY A 332 -7.68 7.36 -6.07
C GLY A 332 -7.30 8.83 -6.18
N GLU A 333 -6.02 9.13 -6.37
CA GLU A 333 -5.49 10.50 -6.48
C GLU A 333 -5.71 11.11 -7.86
N ASN A 334 -5.61 10.31 -8.94
CA ASN A 334 -5.45 10.85 -10.28
C ASN A 334 -6.63 10.60 -11.22
N THR A 335 -7.59 9.71 -10.88
CA THR A 335 -8.62 9.26 -11.80
C THR A 335 -10.01 9.75 -11.37
N SER A 336 -10.34 11.01 -11.74
CA SER A 336 -11.57 11.68 -11.31
C SER A 336 -12.84 10.97 -11.75
N PHE A 337 -12.86 10.39 -12.95
CA PHE A 337 -14.06 9.70 -13.45
C PHE A 337 -14.37 8.43 -12.63
N VAL A 338 -13.37 7.71 -12.14
CA VAL A 338 -13.58 6.56 -11.24
C VAL A 338 -14.12 7.01 -9.89
N ARG A 339 -13.56 8.08 -9.31
CA ARG A 339 -14.09 8.66 -8.06
C ARG A 339 -15.54 9.09 -8.21
N GLU A 340 -15.90 9.75 -9.33
CA GLU A 340 -17.29 10.15 -9.60
C GLU A 340 -18.22 8.92 -9.67
N LYS A 341 -17.81 7.86 -10.39
CA LYS A 341 -18.58 6.61 -10.49
C LYS A 341 -18.81 5.95 -9.13
N ILE A 342 -17.77 5.89 -8.30
CA ILE A 342 -17.89 5.35 -6.93
C ILE A 342 -18.89 6.18 -6.12
N MET A 343 -18.72 7.51 -6.11
CA MET A 343 -19.56 8.41 -5.34
C MET A 343 -21.04 8.40 -5.81
N ALA A 344 -21.29 8.11 -7.08
CA ALA A 344 -22.66 8.01 -7.60
C ALA A 344 -23.50 6.93 -6.91
N TYR A 345 -22.90 5.86 -6.39
CA TYR A 345 -23.57 4.83 -5.60
C TYR A 345 -23.84 5.24 -4.14
N LEU A 346 -23.18 6.28 -3.65
CA LEU A 346 -23.13 6.64 -2.23
C LEU A 346 -24.04 7.84 -1.87
N GLY A 347 -24.95 8.23 -2.78
CA GLY A 347 -25.88 9.33 -2.56
C GLY A 347 -26.75 9.15 -1.32
N TYR A 348 -27.08 7.91 -0.94
CA TYR A 348 -27.84 7.59 0.27
C TYR A 348 -27.13 8.00 1.58
N LEU A 349 -25.79 8.18 1.55
CA LEU A 349 -25.00 8.71 2.66
C LEU A 349 -25.04 10.25 2.71
N GLY A 350 -25.76 10.89 1.79
CA GLY A 350 -25.84 12.34 1.70
C GLY A 350 -24.59 12.96 1.03
N ILE A 351 -23.83 12.19 0.27
CA ILE A 351 -22.67 12.69 -0.48
C ILE A 351 -23.17 13.53 -1.66
N LYS A 352 -22.61 14.73 -1.78
CA LYS A 352 -22.79 15.64 -2.90
C LYS A 352 -21.43 15.99 -3.48
N VAL A 353 -21.21 15.60 -4.73
CA VAL A 353 -19.92 15.76 -5.42
C VAL A 353 -19.76 17.17 -5.96
N ASP A 354 -18.64 17.82 -5.68
CA ASP A 354 -18.17 18.97 -6.43
C ASP A 354 -17.42 18.49 -7.69
N ARG A 355 -18.16 18.36 -8.79
CA ARG A 355 -17.61 17.82 -10.05
C ARG A 355 -16.47 18.65 -10.58
N VAL A 356 -16.56 19.98 -10.49
CA VAL A 356 -15.53 20.88 -11.02
C VAL A 356 -14.21 20.70 -10.28
N THR A 357 -14.26 20.62 -8.96
CA THR A 357 -13.09 20.35 -8.14
C THR A 357 -12.57 18.93 -8.36
N ASN A 358 -13.48 17.93 -8.36
CA ASN A 358 -13.09 16.54 -8.60
C ASN A 358 -12.33 16.37 -9.94
N ASP A 359 -12.84 16.99 -11.03
CA ASP A 359 -12.24 16.85 -12.36
C ASP A 359 -10.85 17.46 -12.47
N LYS A 360 -10.55 18.47 -11.68
CA LYS A 360 -9.25 19.15 -11.65
C LYS A 360 -8.24 18.50 -10.72
N THR A 361 -8.71 17.69 -9.77
CA THR A 361 -7.85 17.13 -8.73
C THR A 361 -7.02 15.96 -9.26
N ARG A 362 -5.70 16.11 -9.21
CA ARG A 362 -4.70 15.12 -9.61
C ARG A 362 -3.49 15.21 -8.66
N GLY A 363 -3.30 14.20 -7.81
CA GLY A 363 -2.12 14.09 -6.93
C GLY A 363 -1.94 15.21 -5.92
N VAL A 364 -3.01 15.91 -5.55
CA VAL A 364 -3.00 17.01 -4.58
C VAL A 364 -4.14 16.85 -3.59
N GLU A 365 -3.98 17.41 -2.39
CA GLU A 365 -5.06 17.49 -1.41
C GLU A 365 -6.20 18.35 -1.93
N ALA A 366 -7.41 17.82 -1.85
CA ALA A 366 -8.60 18.56 -2.25
C ALA A 366 -9.86 18.02 -1.58
N LEU A 367 -10.76 18.90 -1.15
CA LEU A 367 -12.14 18.56 -0.81
C LEU A 367 -12.95 18.49 -2.11
N ILE A 368 -13.42 17.29 -2.46
CA ILE A 368 -14.15 17.03 -3.71
C ILE A 368 -15.66 16.84 -3.49
N SER A 369 -16.15 17.06 -2.29
CA SER A 369 -17.58 17.18 -1.97
C SER A 369 -17.97 18.62 -1.75
N THR A 370 -19.25 18.96 -1.99
CA THR A 370 -19.78 20.28 -1.75
C THR A 370 -19.82 20.62 -0.25
N ALA A 371 -19.94 21.91 0.09
CA ALA A 371 -19.97 22.35 1.49
C ALA A 371 -21.17 21.77 2.28
N ASP A 372 -22.31 21.55 1.59
CA ASP A 372 -23.54 21.00 2.15
C ASP A 372 -23.64 19.45 2.06
N SER A 373 -22.56 18.78 1.65
CA SER A 373 -22.45 17.32 1.71
C SER A 373 -22.42 16.85 3.17
N SER A 374 -23.25 15.87 3.51
CA SER A 374 -23.31 15.32 4.86
C SER A 374 -22.04 14.56 5.22
N VAL A 375 -21.49 13.80 4.27
CA VAL A 375 -20.21 13.14 4.37
C VAL A 375 -19.18 13.91 3.55
N LYS A 376 -18.06 14.25 4.14
CA LYS A 376 -16.97 14.92 3.41
C LYS A 376 -16.20 13.92 2.58
N VAL A 377 -15.87 14.27 1.34
CA VAL A 377 -15.05 13.42 0.46
C VAL A 377 -13.84 14.23 0.01
N CYS A 378 -12.67 13.68 0.25
CA CYS A 378 -11.41 14.33 -0.10
C CYS A 378 -10.47 13.40 -0.87
N VAL A 379 -9.51 14.00 -1.54
CA VAL A 379 -8.32 13.32 -2.05
C VAL A 379 -7.17 13.71 -1.14
N ILE A 380 -6.46 12.72 -0.62
CA ILE A 380 -5.25 12.89 0.20
C ILE A 380 -4.14 12.02 -0.42
N PRO A 381 -3.11 12.61 -1.02
CA PRO A 381 -1.99 11.84 -1.54
C PRO A 381 -1.28 11.04 -0.44
N THR A 382 -1.08 9.74 -0.68
CA THR A 382 -0.32 8.92 0.27
C THR A 382 1.17 9.18 0.15
N ASN A 383 1.87 9.10 1.27
CA ASN A 383 3.33 9.16 1.34
C ASN A 383 3.83 8.14 2.36
N GLU A 384 3.94 6.89 1.89
CA GLU A 384 4.34 5.78 2.75
C GLU A 384 5.79 5.91 3.23
N GLU A 385 6.67 6.47 2.40
CA GLU A 385 8.06 6.69 2.77
C GLU A 385 8.18 7.74 3.89
N LEU A 386 7.41 8.82 3.83
CA LEU A 386 7.34 9.81 4.90
C LEU A 386 6.73 9.21 6.18
N ALA A 387 5.69 8.39 6.04
CA ALA A 387 5.09 7.70 7.18
C ALA A 387 6.12 6.79 7.87
N ILE A 388 6.90 6.01 7.11
CA ILE A 388 7.99 5.17 7.64
C ILE A 388 9.07 6.03 8.31
N CYS A 389 9.42 7.17 7.70
CA CYS A 389 10.37 8.12 8.29
C CYS A 389 9.87 8.62 9.66
N ARG A 390 8.63 9.10 9.75
CA ARG A 390 8.02 9.58 11.00
C ARG A 390 7.98 8.49 12.09
N GLU A 391 7.60 7.25 11.74
CA GLU A 391 7.61 6.12 12.68
C GLU A 391 9.04 5.75 13.12
N THR A 392 10.01 5.85 12.22
CA THR A 392 11.43 5.62 12.56
C THR A 392 11.92 6.64 13.57
N VAL A 393 11.70 7.94 13.33
CA VAL A 393 12.09 9.01 14.25
C VAL A 393 11.43 8.86 15.61
N LYS A 394 10.15 8.50 15.66
CA LYS A 394 9.41 8.27 16.92
C LYS A 394 10.08 7.23 17.83
N LEU A 395 10.79 6.25 17.27
CA LEU A 395 11.38 5.14 18.01
C LEU A 395 12.87 5.33 18.32
N VAL A 396 13.61 6.07 17.51
CA VAL A 396 15.08 6.19 17.63
C VAL A 396 15.59 7.63 17.64
N GLY A 397 14.71 8.61 17.56
CA GLY A 397 15.00 10.05 17.59
C GLY A 397 15.10 10.65 18.98
#